data_8c5c7d616bf9000af08964460630142f
#
_entry.id   8c5c7d616bf9000af08964460630142f
#
_cell.length_a   1.000
_cell.length_b   1.000
_cell.length_c   1.000
_cell.angle_alpha   90.00
_cell.angle_beta   90.00
_cell.angle_gamma   90.00
#
_symmetry.space_group_name_H-M   'P 1'
#
loop_
_entity.id
_entity.type
_entity.pdbx_description
1 polymer ?
#
loop_
_entity_poly.entity_id
_entity_poly.type
_entity_poly.pdbx_seq_one_letter_code
_entity_poly.pdbx_strand_id
1 'polypeptide(L)'
;VRPANRVTPGLNWVANRIPILDLDRTELRQGFALSHTIFTPEDIEAEIPDQTDRPYAAWLYASGTVVGTTRLGPGQTVQDVMQVTLGIVGPTAGGEFVQENWHDLLQAIEPRGWESQLKDELGLEITAQRLRQFEGPALPFRLETDNALHGGVTLGNVRTYASAGGMARLGWDLSSDFGPPRIRPALAGAGVFKPGQPFGGYIFAGIEGRAIARDMFLDGNLFRDGARIEDRRDFGADLQLGVALHQGDVQIAFTYVHRTEEFVAQSGPQRFGAVSISIAR
;
A
#
# COMPACT_ATOMS: atom_id res chain seq x y z
N VAL A 1 -12.42 -11.12 -1.31
CA VAL A 1 -11.68 -11.85 -2.35
C VAL A 1 -12.49 -13.10 -2.74
N ARG A 2 -12.73 -13.34 -4.03
CA ARG A 2 -13.57 -14.45 -4.54
C ARG A 2 -12.73 -15.48 -5.30
N PRO A 3 -13.09 -16.79 -5.29
CA PRO A 3 -12.40 -17.82 -6.04
C PRO A 3 -12.39 -17.61 -7.56
N ALA A 4 -11.41 -18.19 -8.25
CA ALA A 4 -11.09 -17.99 -9.67
C ALA A 4 -12.25 -18.22 -10.65
N ASN A 5 -13.18 -19.12 -10.36
CA ASN A 5 -14.32 -19.41 -11.22
C ASN A 5 -15.35 -18.26 -11.34
N ARG A 6 -15.11 -17.13 -10.64
CA ARG A 6 -15.96 -15.93 -10.63
C ARG A 6 -15.17 -14.63 -10.84
N VAL A 7 -13.94 -14.71 -11.35
CA VAL A 7 -13.17 -13.51 -11.72
C VAL A 7 -13.85 -12.79 -12.89
N THR A 8 -13.98 -11.49 -12.81
CA THR A 8 -14.63 -10.67 -13.85
C THR A 8 -13.91 -10.84 -15.18
N PRO A 9 -14.62 -10.96 -16.33
CA PRO A 9 -13.98 -11.22 -17.64
C PRO A 9 -12.82 -10.26 -17.98
N GLY A 10 -12.92 -9.00 -17.63
CA GLY A 10 -11.84 -8.02 -17.85
C GLY A 10 -10.57 -8.30 -17.03
N LEU A 11 -10.72 -8.74 -15.79
CA LEU A 11 -9.58 -9.11 -14.95
C LEU A 11 -8.95 -10.43 -15.37
N ASN A 12 -9.74 -11.38 -15.85
CA ASN A 12 -9.23 -12.62 -16.49
C ASN A 12 -8.42 -12.32 -17.75
N TRP A 13 -8.90 -11.39 -18.58
CA TRP A 13 -8.17 -10.97 -19.77
C TRP A 13 -6.79 -10.37 -19.43
N VAL A 14 -6.72 -9.56 -18.37
CA VAL A 14 -5.47 -9.00 -17.85
C VAL A 14 -4.58 -10.12 -17.30
N ALA A 15 -5.11 -11.00 -16.43
CA ALA A 15 -4.36 -12.09 -15.81
C ALA A 15 -3.72 -13.03 -16.84
N ASN A 16 -4.45 -13.35 -17.94
CA ASN A 16 -3.97 -14.19 -19.03
C ASN A 16 -2.82 -13.57 -19.87
N ARG A 17 -2.55 -12.26 -19.71
CA ARG A 17 -1.46 -11.55 -20.40
C ARG A 17 -0.23 -11.33 -19.55
N ILE A 18 -0.28 -11.72 -18.30
CA ILE A 18 0.87 -11.62 -17.39
C ILE A 18 1.70 -12.91 -17.57
N PRO A 19 2.87 -12.86 -18.22
CA PRO A 19 3.67 -14.06 -18.53
C PRO A 19 4.16 -14.81 -17.28
N ILE A 20 3.96 -14.24 -16.11
CA ILE A 20 4.46 -14.73 -14.82
C ILE A 20 3.42 -15.59 -14.10
N LEU A 21 2.12 -15.49 -14.46
CA LEU A 21 1.03 -16.23 -13.83
C LEU A 21 0.83 -17.59 -14.53
N ASP A 22 1.19 -18.67 -13.85
CA ASP A 22 0.78 -20.03 -14.23
C ASP A 22 -0.65 -20.27 -13.71
N LEU A 23 -1.63 -19.99 -14.56
CA LEU A 23 -3.05 -20.05 -14.20
C LEU A 23 -3.54 -21.47 -13.88
N ASP A 24 -2.88 -22.51 -14.41
CA ASP A 24 -3.28 -23.92 -14.21
C ASP A 24 -2.95 -24.41 -12.80
N ARG A 25 -1.98 -23.77 -12.13
CA ARG A 25 -1.52 -24.13 -10.77
C ARG A 25 -1.80 -23.05 -9.73
N THR A 26 -2.51 -22.01 -10.10
CA THR A 26 -2.65 -20.79 -9.31
C THR A 26 -4.08 -20.63 -8.78
N GLU A 27 -4.23 -20.50 -7.46
CA GLU A 27 -5.48 -20.03 -6.87
C GLU A 27 -5.63 -18.55 -7.14
N LEU A 28 -6.59 -18.17 -7.99
CA LEU A 28 -6.86 -16.77 -8.32
C LEU A 28 -7.89 -16.16 -7.38
N ARG A 29 -7.64 -14.93 -6.98
CA ARG A 29 -8.56 -14.09 -6.22
C ARG A 29 -8.60 -12.68 -6.79
N GLN A 30 -9.72 -11.99 -6.58
CA GLN A 30 -9.88 -10.59 -6.98
C GLN A 30 -10.33 -9.75 -5.80
N GLY A 31 -9.93 -8.48 -5.80
CA GLY A 31 -10.35 -7.49 -4.82
C GLY A 31 -10.62 -6.16 -5.47
N PHE A 32 -11.46 -5.36 -4.82
CA PHE A 32 -11.72 -3.97 -5.17
C PHE A 32 -11.57 -3.11 -3.93
N ALA A 33 -11.03 -1.93 -4.10
CA ALA A 33 -10.92 -0.94 -3.03
C ALA A 33 -11.29 0.45 -3.55
N LEU A 34 -11.86 1.26 -2.67
CA LEU A 34 -12.00 2.70 -2.83
C LEU A 34 -11.16 3.34 -1.73
N SER A 35 -10.33 4.31 -2.09
CA SER A 35 -9.39 4.91 -1.18
C SER A 35 -9.29 6.41 -1.40
N HIS A 36 -9.01 7.12 -0.33
CA HIS A 36 -8.73 8.54 -0.33
C HIS A 36 -7.40 8.78 0.41
N THR A 37 -6.50 9.53 -0.20
CA THR A 37 -5.20 9.88 0.38
C THR A 37 -5.02 11.38 0.33
N ILE A 38 -4.55 11.94 1.43
CA ILE A 38 -4.29 13.37 1.60
C ILE A 38 -2.80 13.54 1.88
N PHE A 39 -2.20 14.51 1.25
CA PHE A 39 -0.81 14.95 1.45
C PHE A 39 -0.82 16.42 1.81
N THR A 40 -0.05 16.78 2.82
CA THR A 40 0.07 18.16 3.32
C THR A 40 1.53 18.49 3.57
N PRO A 41 1.90 19.78 3.51
CA PRO A 41 3.18 20.26 4.02
C PRO A 41 3.27 20.07 5.54
N GLU A 42 4.44 20.32 6.11
CA GLU A 42 4.67 20.26 7.57
C GLU A 42 3.93 21.38 8.28
N ASP A 43 4.00 22.61 7.76
CA ASP A 43 3.22 23.74 8.25
C ASP A 43 1.89 23.86 7.50
N ILE A 44 0.83 23.36 8.13
CA ILE A 44 -0.53 23.42 7.57
C ILE A 44 -1.27 24.72 7.87
N GLU A 45 -0.74 25.58 8.77
CA GLU A 45 -1.35 26.89 9.11
C GLU A 45 -0.98 27.98 8.10
N ALA A 46 0.09 27.78 7.32
CA ALA A 46 0.54 28.73 6.33
C ALA A 46 -0.47 28.83 5.17
N GLU A 47 -1.01 30.03 4.90
CA GLU A 47 -1.87 30.28 3.73
C GLU A 47 -1.09 30.09 2.41
N ILE A 48 0.20 30.41 2.43
CA ILE A 48 1.12 30.16 1.32
C ILE A 48 2.15 29.15 1.80
N PRO A 49 2.02 27.87 1.44
CA PRO A 49 2.96 26.84 1.83
C PRO A 49 4.37 27.11 1.30
N ASP A 50 5.36 26.66 2.03
CA ASP A 50 6.75 26.70 1.60
C ASP A 50 6.91 25.87 0.29
N GLN A 51 7.46 26.49 -0.75
CA GLN A 51 7.67 25.86 -2.05
C GLN A 51 8.73 24.78 -2.02
N THR A 52 9.54 24.72 -0.96
CA THR A 52 10.52 23.65 -0.75
C THR A 52 9.95 22.46 0.01
N ASP A 53 8.73 22.57 0.53
CA ASP A 53 8.00 21.50 1.19
C ASP A 53 6.95 20.88 0.27
N ARG A 54 6.45 19.70 0.65
CA ARG A 54 5.43 18.94 -0.07
C ARG A 54 4.18 19.78 -0.34
N PRO A 55 3.69 19.84 -1.58
CA PRO A 55 2.45 20.54 -1.86
C PRO A 55 1.25 19.83 -1.24
N TYR A 56 0.19 20.60 -0.96
CA TYR A 56 -1.11 20.02 -0.70
C TYR A 56 -1.58 19.19 -1.89
N ALA A 57 -2.10 18.02 -1.62
CA ALA A 57 -2.73 17.19 -2.65
C ALA A 57 -3.73 16.21 -2.03
N ALA A 58 -4.76 15.88 -2.79
CA ALA A 58 -5.63 14.77 -2.48
C ALA A 58 -5.75 13.84 -3.68
N TRP A 59 -5.93 12.57 -3.43
CA TRP A 59 -6.16 11.53 -4.42
C TRP A 59 -7.30 10.62 -4.01
N LEU A 60 -8.42 10.72 -4.71
CA LEU A 60 -9.56 9.82 -4.58
C LEU A 60 -9.50 8.79 -5.71
N TYR A 61 -9.43 7.50 -5.38
CA TYR A 61 -9.23 6.45 -6.38
C TYR A 61 -9.91 5.14 -6.05
N ALA A 62 -10.25 4.40 -7.10
CA ALA A 62 -10.66 3.01 -7.03
C ALA A 62 -9.57 2.10 -7.60
N SER A 63 -9.43 0.92 -7.04
CA SER A 63 -8.50 -0.09 -7.54
C SER A 63 -9.14 -1.45 -7.69
N GLY A 64 -8.74 -2.16 -8.76
CA GLY A 64 -9.05 -3.56 -9.00
C GLY A 64 -7.77 -4.38 -8.91
N THR A 65 -7.78 -5.44 -8.12
CA THR A 65 -6.61 -6.28 -7.86
C THR A 65 -6.91 -7.73 -8.21
N VAL A 66 -5.98 -8.38 -8.90
CA VAL A 66 -5.92 -9.84 -9.10
C VAL A 66 -4.72 -10.39 -8.33
N VAL A 67 -4.96 -11.43 -7.58
CA VAL A 67 -3.94 -12.13 -6.79
C VAL A 67 -3.93 -13.59 -7.20
N GLY A 68 -2.77 -14.07 -7.63
CA GLY A 68 -2.49 -15.47 -7.90
C GLY A 68 -1.63 -16.06 -6.79
N THR A 69 -2.03 -17.20 -6.22
CA THR A 69 -1.25 -17.89 -5.19
C THR A 69 -0.90 -19.29 -5.68
N THR A 70 0.39 -19.60 -5.71
CA THR A 70 0.92 -20.89 -6.18
C THR A 70 1.84 -21.49 -5.11
N ARG A 71 1.59 -22.74 -4.72
CA ARG A 71 2.54 -23.51 -3.88
C ARG A 71 3.60 -24.15 -4.77
N LEU A 72 4.87 -23.81 -4.52
CA LEU A 72 6.00 -24.36 -5.30
C LEU A 72 6.52 -25.69 -4.73
N GLY A 73 6.24 -25.95 -3.45
CA GLY A 73 6.69 -27.12 -2.72
C GLY A 73 6.43 -26.99 -1.22
N PRO A 74 6.89 -27.95 -0.39
CA PRO A 74 6.76 -27.86 1.05
C PRO A 74 7.39 -26.55 1.57
N GLY A 75 6.62 -25.79 2.31
CA GLY A 75 7.09 -24.55 2.95
C GLY A 75 7.39 -23.39 2.01
N GLN A 76 7.00 -23.47 0.72
CA GLN A 76 7.24 -22.38 -0.22
C GLN A 76 5.97 -21.98 -0.99
N THR A 77 5.59 -20.72 -0.87
CA THR A 77 4.44 -20.17 -1.58
C THR A 77 4.86 -18.88 -2.32
N VAL A 78 4.35 -18.76 -3.55
CA VAL A 78 4.50 -17.52 -4.34
C VAL A 78 3.14 -16.87 -4.47
N GLN A 79 3.12 -15.56 -4.33
CA GLN A 79 1.96 -14.73 -4.60
C GLN A 79 2.31 -13.69 -5.66
N ASP A 80 1.56 -13.67 -6.74
CA ASP A 80 1.63 -12.66 -7.78
C ASP A 80 0.43 -11.73 -7.67
N VAL A 81 0.70 -10.44 -7.65
CA VAL A 81 -0.32 -9.39 -7.51
C VAL A 81 -0.25 -8.48 -8.72
N MET A 82 -1.38 -8.26 -9.35
CA MET A 82 -1.56 -7.21 -10.33
C MET A 82 -2.71 -6.30 -9.90
N GLN A 83 -2.47 -4.99 -9.96
CA GLN A 83 -3.44 -3.99 -9.58
C GLN A 83 -3.51 -2.90 -10.63
N VAL A 84 -4.72 -2.47 -10.95
CA VAL A 84 -5.00 -1.26 -11.73
C VAL A 84 -5.73 -0.29 -10.83
N THR A 85 -5.22 0.94 -10.78
CA THR A 85 -5.78 2.04 -9.98
C THR A 85 -6.15 3.19 -10.90
N LEU A 86 -7.35 3.72 -10.74
CA LEU A 86 -7.86 4.87 -11.48
C LEU A 86 -8.53 5.83 -10.51
N GLY A 87 -8.25 7.12 -10.64
CA GLY A 87 -8.81 8.13 -9.76
C GLY A 87 -8.60 9.55 -10.25
N ILE A 88 -8.85 10.50 -9.37
CA ILE A 88 -8.67 11.93 -9.60
C ILE A 88 -7.75 12.50 -8.53
N VAL A 89 -6.73 13.24 -8.92
CA VAL A 89 -5.87 14.04 -8.05
C VAL A 89 -6.33 15.49 -8.13
N GLY A 90 -6.24 16.24 -7.04
CA GLY A 90 -6.54 17.67 -7.00
C GLY A 90 -7.81 18.04 -6.26
N PRO A 91 -8.36 19.26 -6.44
CA PRO A 91 -9.52 19.78 -5.73
C PRO A 91 -10.76 18.89 -5.81
N THR A 92 -11.03 18.30 -6.98
CA THR A 92 -12.17 17.38 -7.17
C THR A 92 -12.07 16.11 -6.33
N ALA A 93 -10.87 15.74 -5.85
CA ALA A 93 -10.71 14.65 -4.90
C ALA A 93 -11.25 14.97 -3.50
N GLY A 94 -11.52 16.24 -3.18
CA GLY A 94 -12.19 16.66 -1.93
C GLY A 94 -11.33 16.56 -0.68
N GLY A 95 -10.00 16.69 -0.80
CA GLY A 95 -9.07 16.59 0.32
C GLY A 95 -9.27 17.66 1.37
N GLU A 96 -9.44 18.92 0.95
CA GLU A 96 -9.75 20.06 1.79
C GLU A 96 -10.97 19.78 2.66
N PHE A 97 -12.10 19.45 2.03
CA PHE A 97 -13.34 19.13 2.75
C PHE A 97 -13.17 18.03 3.80
N VAL A 98 -12.46 16.95 3.45
CA VAL A 98 -12.26 15.83 4.37
C VAL A 98 -11.33 16.24 5.53
N GLN A 99 -10.24 16.95 5.25
CA GLN A 99 -9.29 17.35 6.28
C GLN A 99 -9.89 18.39 7.24
N GLU A 100 -10.55 19.42 6.74
CA GLU A 100 -11.20 20.45 7.56
C GLU A 100 -12.23 19.83 8.50
N ASN A 101 -13.19 19.05 7.98
CA ASN A 101 -14.21 18.40 8.81
C ASN A 101 -13.59 17.43 9.85
N TRP A 102 -12.49 16.76 9.51
CA TRP A 102 -11.79 15.89 10.43
C TRP A 102 -11.07 16.68 11.54
N HIS A 103 -10.41 17.77 11.17
CA HIS A 103 -9.74 18.67 12.13
C HIS A 103 -10.76 19.36 13.04
N ASP A 104 -11.88 19.81 12.54
CA ASP A 104 -12.98 20.36 13.34
C ASP A 104 -13.49 19.35 14.36
N LEU A 105 -13.73 18.10 13.93
CA LEU A 105 -14.18 17.02 14.82
C LEU A 105 -13.18 16.74 15.95
N LEU A 106 -11.89 16.80 15.65
CA LEU A 106 -10.81 16.54 16.61
C LEU A 106 -10.34 17.80 17.36
N GLN A 107 -10.88 18.98 17.05
CA GLN A 107 -10.39 20.27 17.53
C GLN A 107 -8.89 20.46 17.27
N ALA A 108 -8.44 20.03 16.10
CA ALA A 108 -7.05 20.15 15.64
C ALA A 108 -6.83 21.47 14.89
N ILE A 109 -5.56 21.74 14.56
CA ILE A 109 -5.14 22.94 13.83
C ILE A 109 -5.81 22.97 12.45
N GLU A 110 -6.37 24.12 12.06
CA GLU A 110 -7.05 24.34 10.79
C GLU A 110 -6.04 24.42 9.61
N PRO A 111 -6.19 23.64 8.55
CA PRO A 111 -5.34 23.73 7.37
C PRO A 111 -5.76 24.90 6.49
N ARG A 112 -4.80 25.74 6.04
CA ARG A 112 -5.08 26.99 5.31
C ARG A 112 -4.52 27.06 3.89
N GLY A 113 -3.64 26.16 3.50
CA GLY A 113 -2.90 26.24 2.23
C GLY A 113 -3.53 25.48 1.05
N TRP A 114 -4.76 25.03 1.13
CA TRP A 114 -5.41 24.19 0.11
C TRP A 114 -5.59 24.86 -1.26
N GLU A 115 -5.66 26.21 -1.31
CA GLU A 115 -5.73 26.93 -2.59
C GLU A 115 -4.53 26.67 -3.50
N SER A 116 -3.37 26.32 -2.90
CA SER A 116 -2.12 26.02 -3.61
C SER A 116 -1.94 24.54 -3.96
N GLN A 117 -2.96 23.69 -3.76
CA GLN A 117 -2.87 22.26 -3.99
C GLN A 117 -2.60 21.88 -5.45
N LEU A 118 -2.16 20.65 -5.70
CA LEU A 118 -2.08 20.10 -7.05
C LEU A 118 -3.42 20.23 -7.77
N LYS A 119 -3.36 20.48 -9.06
CA LYS A 119 -4.55 20.69 -9.90
C LYS A 119 -5.20 19.35 -10.28
N ASP A 120 -6.47 19.43 -10.68
CA ASP A 120 -7.23 18.27 -11.13
C ASP A 120 -6.54 17.55 -12.29
N GLU A 121 -6.23 16.29 -12.09
CA GLU A 121 -5.65 15.40 -13.09
C GLU A 121 -6.12 13.97 -12.88
N LEU A 122 -6.51 13.29 -13.97
CA LEU A 122 -6.83 11.86 -13.91
C LEU A 122 -5.56 11.07 -13.58
N GLY A 123 -5.65 10.23 -12.55
CA GLY A 123 -4.56 9.37 -12.10
C GLY A 123 -4.77 7.93 -12.53
N LEU A 124 -3.76 7.34 -13.17
CA LEU A 124 -3.71 5.92 -13.53
C LEU A 124 -2.40 5.31 -13.03
N GLU A 125 -2.50 4.16 -12.36
CA GLU A 125 -1.36 3.32 -11.99
C GLU A 125 -1.64 1.85 -12.33
N ILE A 126 -0.61 1.16 -12.80
CA ILE A 126 -0.58 -0.30 -12.96
C ILE A 126 0.57 -0.82 -12.12
N THR A 127 0.26 -1.72 -11.18
CA THR A 127 1.26 -2.32 -10.28
C THR A 127 1.32 -3.82 -10.54
N ALA A 128 2.53 -4.34 -10.69
CA ALA A 128 2.82 -5.77 -10.72
C ALA A 128 3.84 -6.10 -9.62
N GLN A 129 3.55 -7.11 -8.81
CA GLN A 129 4.41 -7.51 -7.69
C GLN A 129 4.42 -9.03 -7.53
N ARG A 130 5.57 -9.58 -7.22
CA ARG A 130 5.75 -10.96 -6.76
C ARG A 130 6.26 -10.98 -5.33
N LEU A 131 5.64 -11.82 -4.52
CA LEU A 131 6.06 -12.16 -3.16
C LEU A 131 6.37 -13.65 -3.11
N ARG A 132 7.48 -14.03 -2.50
CA ARG A 132 7.85 -15.41 -2.21
C ARG A 132 7.97 -15.57 -0.70
N GLN A 133 7.18 -16.48 -0.15
CA GLN A 133 7.16 -16.81 1.27
C GLN A 133 7.85 -18.15 1.51
N PHE A 134 8.59 -18.23 2.60
CA PHE A 134 9.30 -19.40 3.06
C PHE A 134 8.92 -19.67 4.51
N GLU A 135 8.33 -20.82 4.76
CA GLU A 135 8.07 -21.29 6.12
C GLU A 135 9.41 -21.59 6.83
N GLY A 136 9.55 -21.13 8.04
CA GLY A 136 10.71 -21.39 8.89
C GLY A 136 10.48 -22.61 9.78
N PRO A 137 11.44 -22.91 10.68
CA PRO A 137 11.31 -24.00 11.61
C PRO A 137 10.17 -23.77 12.61
N ALA A 138 9.48 -24.85 12.96
CA ALA A 138 8.55 -24.85 14.09
C ALA A 138 9.32 -24.71 15.41
N LEU A 139 8.85 -23.85 16.28
CA LEU A 139 9.43 -23.58 17.59
C LEU A 139 8.59 -24.21 18.71
N PRO A 140 9.10 -24.27 19.97
CA PRO A 140 8.30 -24.67 21.12
C PRO A 140 7.01 -23.86 21.23
N PHE A 141 6.01 -24.40 21.92
CA PHE A 141 4.68 -23.79 22.13
C PHE A 141 3.87 -23.57 20.83
N ARG A 142 4.15 -24.36 19.77
CA ARG A 142 3.52 -24.27 18.44
C ARG A 142 3.74 -22.91 17.78
N LEU A 143 4.79 -22.19 18.15
CA LEU A 143 5.16 -20.98 17.43
C LEU A 143 5.68 -21.33 16.05
N GLU A 144 5.25 -20.58 15.07
CA GLU A 144 5.64 -20.65 13.68
C GLU A 144 6.50 -19.44 13.32
N THR A 145 7.40 -19.62 12.37
CA THR A 145 8.19 -18.54 11.79
C THR A 145 8.07 -18.60 10.28
N ASP A 146 8.07 -17.47 9.63
CA ASP A 146 8.27 -17.37 8.20
C ASP A 146 9.01 -16.11 7.78
N ASN A 147 9.47 -16.13 6.54
CA ASN A 147 10.09 -14.99 5.89
C ASN A 147 9.45 -14.82 4.51
N ALA A 148 9.25 -13.59 4.10
CA ALA A 148 8.77 -13.26 2.77
C ALA A 148 9.72 -12.27 2.10
N LEU A 149 10.05 -12.52 0.83
CA LEU A 149 10.75 -11.57 -0.04
C LEU A 149 9.79 -11.09 -1.12
N HIS A 150 9.89 -9.85 -1.51
CA HIS A 150 9.06 -9.30 -2.57
C HIS A 150 9.83 -8.33 -3.47
N GLY A 151 9.35 -8.23 -4.69
CA GLY A 151 9.77 -7.21 -5.64
C GLY A 151 8.62 -6.85 -6.56
N GLY A 152 8.61 -5.63 -7.06
CA GLY A 152 7.54 -5.16 -7.91
C GLY A 152 7.85 -3.84 -8.59
N VAL A 153 6.98 -3.50 -9.54
CA VAL A 153 7.02 -2.23 -10.27
C VAL A 153 5.63 -1.61 -10.30
N THR A 154 5.59 -0.29 -10.24
CA THR A 154 4.39 0.52 -10.47
C THR A 154 4.69 1.47 -11.61
N LEU A 155 3.80 1.54 -12.59
CA LEU A 155 3.87 2.41 -13.74
C LEU A 155 2.59 3.24 -13.83
N GLY A 156 2.75 4.57 -13.90
CA GLY A 156 1.60 5.47 -14.00
C GLY A 156 2.01 6.93 -14.06
N ASN A 157 1.05 7.80 -14.32
CA ASN A 157 1.27 9.25 -14.26
C ASN A 157 1.27 9.75 -12.80
N VAL A 158 0.63 9.03 -11.86
CA VAL A 158 0.66 9.37 -10.44
C VAL A 158 2.00 8.96 -9.84
N ARG A 159 2.37 7.66 -9.95
CA ARG A 159 3.69 7.18 -9.52
C ARG A 159 4.27 6.18 -10.49
N THR A 160 5.59 6.24 -10.63
CA THR A 160 6.40 5.26 -11.35
C THR A 160 7.62 4.92 -10.48
N TYR A 161 7.71 3.66 -10.01
CA TYR A 161 8.80 3.20 -9.17
C TYR A 161 8.99 1.68 -9.26
N ALA A 162 10.19 1.22 -8.92
CA ALA A 162 10.46 -0.18 -8.59
C ALA A 162 10.67 -0.34 -7.09
N SER A 163 10.29 -1.48 -6.53
CA SER A 163 10.49 -1.78 -5.12
C SER A 163 10.94 -3.19 -4.89
N ALA A 164 11.71 -3.39 -3.81
CA ALA A 164 12.09 -4.69 -3.30
C ALA A 164 12.17 -4.65 -1.78
N GLY A 165 11.90 -5.77 -1.13
CA GLY A 165 11.95 -5.83 0.31
C GLY A 165 11.73 -7.22 0.86
N GLY A 166 11.66 -7.30 2.19
CA GLY A 166 11.41 -8.52 2.91
C GLY A 166 10.70 -8.29 4.23
N MET A 167 10.13 -9.36 4.77
CA MET A 167 9.44 -9.39 6.06
C MET A 167 9.74 -10.70 6.75
N ALA A 168 9.88 -10.66 8.07
CA ALA A 168 9.93 -11.82 8.94
C ALA A 168 8.75 -11.79 9.91
N ARG A 169 8.16 -12.96 10.20
CA ARG A 169 7.04 -13.10 11.14
C ARG A 169 7.31 -14.20 12.16
N LEU A 170 6.74 -14.02 13.36
CA LEU A 170 6.76 -14.99 14.45
C LEU A 170 5.39 -14.99 15.13
N GLY A 171 4.74 -16.15 15.24
CA GLY A 171 3.43 -16.24 15.86
C GLY A 171 2.74 -17.56 15.66
N TRP A 172 1.42 -17.54 15.61
CA TRP A 172 0.53 -18.69 15.42
C TRP A 172 -0.37 -18.46 14.20
N ASP A 173 -0.65 -19.54 13.45
CA ASP A 173 -1.50 -19.53 12.27
C ASP A 173 -0.98 -18.58 11.18
N LEU A 174 0.35 -18.58 10.94
CA LEU A 174 1.00 -17.70 9.95
C LEU A 174 0.53 -17.99 8.51
N SER A 175 0.00 -19.19 8.27
CA SER A 175 -0.56 -19.57 6.97
C SER A 175 -1.91 -18.88 6.66
N SER A 176 -2.50 -18.20 7.62
CA SER A 176 -3.79 -17.50 7.49
C SER A 176 -3.73 -16.31 6.52
N ASP A 177 -2.55 -15.71 6.33
CA ASP A 177 -2.32 -14.60 5.41
C ASP A 177 -0.87 -14.55 4.89
N PHE A 178 -0.58 -13.53 4.06
CA PHE A 178 0.76 -13.25 3.54
C PHE A 178 1.41 -12.02 4.21
N GLY A 179 1.02 -11.72 5.43
CA GLY A 179 1.40 -10.54 6.19
C GLY A 179 0.32 -9.46 6.16
N PRO A 180 0.43 -8.45 7.04
CA PRO A 180 -0.54 -7.38 7.13
C PRO A 180 -0.62 -6.61 5.82
N PRO A 181 -1.76 -5.93 5.57
CA PRO A 181 -1.88 -5.01 4.46
C PRO A 181 -0.73 -4.02 4.49
N ARG A 182 0.04 -3.93 3.40
CA ARG A 182 1.11 -2.96 3.31
C ARG A 182 0.52 -1.57 3.23
N ILE A 183 1.10 -0.66 4.02
CA ILE A 183 0.72 0.74 4.00
C ILE A 183 1.32 1.37 2.74
N ARG A 184 0.62 1.16 1.64
CA ARG A 184 0.82 1.88 0.38
C ARG A 184 -0.52 2.42 -0.05
N PRO A 185 -0.59 3.65 -0.54
CA PRO A 185 -1.72 4.00 -1.38
C PRO A 185 -1.75 2.95 -2.50
N ALA A 186 -2.79 2.17 -2.62
CA ALA A 186 -3.04 1.20 -3.68
C ALA A 186 -2.71 -0.29 -3.46
N LEU A 187 -1.90 -0.70 -2.54
CA LEU A 187 -1.86 -2.08 -2.11
C LEU A 187 -2.54 -2.17 -0.74
N ALA A 188 -3.84 -1.97 -0.71
CA ALA A 188 -4.67 -2.62 0.28
C ALA A 188 -4.26 -4.09 0.19
N GLY A 189 -3.47 -4.53 1.15
CA GLY A 189 -2.73 -5.76 1.13
C GLY A 189 -3.55 -6.83 0.46
N ALA A 190 -2.96 -7.61 -0.33
CA ALA A 190 -3.69 -8.71 -0.91
C ALA A 190 -4.41 -9.40 0.25
N GLY A 191 -5.58 -8.88 0.60
CA GLY A 191 -6.35 -9.24 1.77
C GLY A 191 -6.87 -10.66 1.64
N VAL A 192 -5.93 -11.59 1.59
CA VAL A 192 -6.17 -13.02 1.62
C VAL A 192 -5.99 -13.44 3.05
N PHE A 193 -6.81 -12.87 3.91
CA PHE A 193 -6.96 -13.42 5.24
C PHE A 193 -7.96 -14.60 5.17
N LYS A 194 -7.47 -15.78 5.56
CA LYS A 194 -8.27 -17.00 5.67
C LYS A 194 -7.79 -17.76 6.90
N PRO A 195 -8.49 -17.62 8.03
CA PRO A 195 -8.07 -18.23 9.28
C PRO A 195 -8.02 -19.76 9.15
N GLY A 196 -6.93 -20.36 9.59
CA GLY A 196 -6.76 -21.79 9.70
C GLY A 196 -7.16 -22.30 11.07
N GLN A 197 -7.16 -21.41 12.08
CA GLN A 197 -7.50 -21.68 13.48
C GLN A 197 -8.50 -20.65 13.99
N PRO A 198 -9.25 -20.96 15.09
CA PRO A 198 -10.18 -19.99 15.69
C PRO A 198 -9.50 -18.72 16.24
N PHE A 199 -8.22 -18.82 16.60
CA PHE A 199 -7.40 -17.73 17.10
C PHE A 199 -5.99 -17.87 16.56
N GLY A 200 -5.38 -16.76 16.18
CA GLY A 200 -3.99 -16.68 15.78
C GLY A 200 -3.48 -15.24 15.84
N GLY A 201 -2.21 -15.08 15.61
CA GLY A 201 -1.62 -13.76 15.59
C GLY A 201 -0.10 -13.83 15.54
N TYR A 202 0.52 -12.74 15.16
CA TYR A 202 1.95 -12.66 14.98
C TYR A 202 2.50 -11.26 15.18
N ILE A 203 3.76 -11.19 15.52
CA ILE A 203 4.57 -9.98 15.37
C ILE A 203 5.34 -10.06 14.06
N PHE A 204 5.64 -8.92 13.48
CA PHE A 204 6.39 -8.85 12.23
C PHE A 204 7.34 -7.67 12.19
N ALA A 205 8.41 -7.84 11.40
CA ALA A 205 9.34 -6.80 11.01
C ALA A 205 9.58 -6.88 9.51
N GLY A 206 9.59 -5.74 8.83
CA GLY A 206 9.80 -5.67 7.39
C GLY A 206 10.56 -4.43 6.97
N ILE A 207 11.25 -4.56 5.84
CA ILE A 207 11.94 -3.45 5.18
C ILE A 207 11.57 -3.46 3.69
N GLU A 208 11.42 -2.27 3.11
CA GLU A 208 11.24 -2.09 1.68
C GLU A 208 12.03 -0.90 1.19
N GLY A 209 12.80 -1.11 0.13
CA GLY A 209 13.45 -0.06 -0.65
C GLY A 209 12.68 0.24 -1.94
N ARG A 210 12.70 1.49 -2.36
CA ARG A 210 12.08 1.98 -3.60
C ARG A 210 13.07 2.81 -4.41
N ALA A 211 13.10 2.56 -5.73
CA ALA A 211 13.73 3.43 -6.71
C ALA A 211 12.60 4.14 -7.47
N ILE A 212 12.51 5.47 -7.32
CA ILE A 212 11.36 6.28 -7.71
C ILE A 212 11.76 7.09 -8.94
N ALA A 213 11.09 6.85 -10.07
CA ALA A 213 11.25 7.63 -11.28
C ALA A 213 10.28 8.82 -11.32
N ARG A 214 9.09 8.68 -10.70
CA ARG A 214 8.07 9.72 -10.60
C ARG A 214 7.21 9.53 -9.36
N ASP A 215 6.91 10.65 -8.69
CA ASP A 215 5.86 10.77 -7.68
C ASP A 215 5.14 12.12 -7.87
N MET A 216 3.90 12.10 -8.36
CA MET A 216 3.12 13.31 -8.65
C MET A 216 2.97 14.22 -7.44
N PHE A 217 2.94 13.65 -6.23
CA PHE A 217 2.77 14.40 -4.99
C PHE A 217 4.04 15.17 -4.56
N LEU A 218 5.13 14.97 -5.29
CA LEU A 218 6.38 15.71 -5.15
C LEU A 218 6.77 16.41 -6.48
N ASP A 219 6.71 15.68 -7.60
CA ASP A 219 7.11 16.18 -8.92
C ASP A 219 6.05 17.10 -9.57
N GLY A 220 4.85 17.21 -8.95
CA GLY A 220 3.74 17.97 -9.50
C GLY A 220 2.96 17.23 -10.59
N ASN A 221 1.91 17.89 -11.10
CA ASN A 221 1.08 17.39 -12.18
C ASN A 221 1.89 17.06 -13.45
N LEU A 222 1.48 16.04 -14.23
CA LEU A 222 2.15 15.66 -15.47
C LEU A 222 1.69 16.51 -16.66
N PHE A 223 0.41 16.85 -16.69
CA PHE A 223 -0.23 17.53 -17.82
C PHE A 223 -0.62 18.98 -17.51
N ARG A 224 -0.23 19.50 -16.35
CA ARG A 224 -0.57 20.86 -15.90
C ARG A 224 0.58 21.44 -15.09
N ASP A 225 0.78 22.74 -15.19
CA ASP A 225 1.71 23.44 -14.32
C ASP A 225 1.11 23.58 -12.91
N GLY A 226 1.92 23.39 -11.88
CA GLY A 226 1.52 23.46 -10.49
C GLY A 226 2.70 23.37 -9.52
N ALA A 227 2.38 23.31 -8.24
CA ALA A 227 3.38 23.13 -7.18
C ALA A 227 4.15 21.83 -7.35
N ARG A 228 5.46 21.86 -7.07
CA ARG A 228 6.36 20.71 -7.14
C ARG A 228 7.58 20.94 -6.26
N ILE A 229 8.24 19.84 -5.90
CA ILE A 229 9.55 19.84 -5.25
C ILE A 229 10.63 19.70 -6.33
N GLU A 230 11.67 20.52 -6.25
CA GLU A 230 12.79 20.44 -7.19
C GLU A 230 13.78 19.33 -6.83
N ASP A 231 14.01 19.13 -5.53
CA ASP A 231 15.03 18.20 -5.00
C ASP A 231 14.38 16.95 -4.36
N ARG A 232 13.54 16.22 -5.12
CA ARG A 232 13.00 14.92 -4.70
C ARG A 232 14.14 13.89 -4.62
N ARG A 233 14.07 12.99 -3.65
CA ARG A 233 14.98 11.85 -3.57
C ARG A 233 14.51 10.71 -4.48
N ASP A 234 15.43 10.17 -5.30
CA ASP A 234 15.14 9.05 -6.19
C ASP A 234 15.05 7.70 -5.47
N PHE A 235 15.54 7.63 -4.25
CA PHE A 235 15.52 6.42 -3.43
C PHE A 235 14.89 6.69 -2.07
N GLY A 236 14.02 5.77 -1.66
CA GLY A 236 13.41 5.79 -0.33
C GLY A 236 13.32 4.40 0.26
N ALA A 237 13.20 4.32 1.57
CA ALA A 237 13.02 3.06 2.28
C ALA A 237 12.02 3.19 3.43
N ASP A 238 11.26 2.13 3.66
CA ASP A 238 10.35 1.98 4.80
C ASP A 238 10.83 0.84 5.69
N LEU A 239 10.94 1.09 6.99
CA LEU A 239 11.03 0.06 8.03
C LEU A 239 9.64 -0.09 8.66
N GLN A 240 9.16 -1.32 8.79
CA GLN A 240 7.84 -1.63 9.32
C GLN A 240 7.95 -2.60 10.48
N LEU A 241 7.24 -2.32 11.57
CA LEU A 241 7.13 -3.18 12.74
C LEU A 241 5.67 -3.26 13.14
N GLY A 242 5.22 -4.41 13.62
CA GLY A 242 3.83 -4.47 14.06
C GLY A 242 3.38 -5.79 14.61
N VAL A 243 2.08 -5.86 14.84
CA VAL A 243 1.37 -7.01 15.39
C VAL A 243 0.06 -7.20 14.64
N ALA A 244 -0.29 -8.44 14.36
CA ALA A 244 -1.61 -8.82 13.84
C ALA A 244 -2.21 -9.89 14.76
N LEU A 245 -3.49 -9.77 15.04
CA LEU A 245 -4.27 -10.70 15.84
C LEU A 245 -5.57 -11.02 15.11
N HIS A 246 -6.00 -12.28 15.14
CA HIS A 246 -7.31 -12.64 14.62
C HIS A 246 -8.09 -13.54 15.58
N GLN A 247 -9.39 -13.37 15.54
CA GLN A 247 -10.34 -14.26 16.20
C GLN A 247 -11.47 -14.58 15.21
N GLY A 248 -11.62 -15.86 14.89
CA GLY A 248 -12.51 -16.27 13.82
C GLY A 248 -12.18 -15.56 12.52
N ASP A 249 -13.17 -14.99 11.88
CA ASP A 249 -13.07 -14.35 10.57
C ASP A 249 -12.59 -12.87 10.61
N VAL A 250 -12.28 -12.33 11.79
CA VAL A 250 -11.85 -10.93 11.95
C VAL A 250 -10.38 -10.87 12.34
N GLN A 251 -9.59 -10.14 11.58
CA GLN A 251 -8.19 -9.80 11.89
C GLN A 251 -8.04 -8.30 12.08
N ILE A 252 -7.27 -7.91 13.09
CA ILE A 252 -6.83 -6.52 13.32
C ILE A 252 -5.31 -6.52 13.31
N ALA A 253 -4.72 -5.61 12.56
CA ALA A 253 -3.28 -5.41 12.58
C ALA A 253 -2.93 -3.95 12.85
N PHE A 254 -1.89 -3.76 13.66
CA PHE A 254 -1.24 -2.49 13.88
C PHE A 254 0.16 -2.52 13.26
N THR A 255 0.50 -1.50 12.48
CA THR A 255 1.82 -1.34 11.87
C THR A 255 2.39 0.02 12.20
N TYR A 256 3.59 0.06 12.73
CA TYR A 256 4.41 1.26 12.81
C TYR A 256 5.34 1.33 11.62
N VAL A 257 5.43 2.49 10.97
CA VAL A 257 6.28 2.75 9.81
C VAL A 257 7.25 3.87 10.11
N HIS A 258 8.51 3.62 9.79
CA HIS A 258 9.56 4.62 9.71
C HIS A 258 9.99 4.72 8.25
N ARG A 259 9.71 5.86 7.62
CA ARG A 259 10.01 6.16 6.22
C ARG A 259 11.15 7.16 6.14
N THR A 260 12.15 6.88 5.31
CA THR A 260 13.22 7.84 5.02
C THR A 260 12.67 9.12 4.39
N GLU A 261 13.44 10.18 4.42
CA GLU A 261 13.09 11.44 3.76
C GLU A 261 12.84 11.23 2.27
N GLU A 262 11.82 11.90 1.74
CA GLU A 262 11.38 11.80 0.35
C GLU A 262 11.90 12.97 -0.51
N PHE A 263 12.35 14.07 0.12
CA PHE A 263 12.96 15.24 -0.54
C PHE A 263 14.01 15.89 0.37
N VAL A 264 14.87 16.73 -0.21
CA VAL A 264 16.07 17.25 0.47
C VAL A 264 15.74 18.21 1.60
N ALA A 265 14.74 19.08 1.42
CA ALA A 265 14.34 20.07 2.40
C ALA A 265 13.47 19.51 3.55
N GLN A 266 13.10 18.23 3.48
CA GLN A 266 12.28 17.61 4.54
C GLN A 266 13.02 17.61 5.88
N SER A 267 12.34 18.03 6.96
CA SER A 267 12.93 18.20 8.31
C SER A 267 13.42 16.90 8.96
N GLY A 268 13.02 15.74 8.41
CA GLY A 268 13.44 14.43 8.89
C GLY A 268 12.56 13.29 8.38
N PRO A 269 12.84 12.04 8.78
CA PRO A 269 12.07 10.87 8.37
C PRO A 269 10.65 10.91 8.93
N GLN A 270 9.70 10.40 8.15
CA GLN A 270 8.31 10.29 8.58
C GLN A 270 8.12 9.07 9.47
N ARG A 271 7.31 9.24 10.52
CA ARG A 271 6.93 8.17 11.46
C ARG A 271 5.43 8.19 11.63
N PHE A 272 4.79 7.09 11.34
CA PHE A 272 3.34 6.99 11.49
C PHE A 272 2.88 5.56 11.81
N GLY A 273 1.68 5.46 12.35
CA GLY A 273 1.00 4.19 12.62
C GLY A 273 -0.17 3.97 11.68
N ALA A 274 -0.48 2.71 11.42
CA ALA A 274 -1.68 2.33 10.71
C ALA A 274 -2.38 1.17 11.39
N VAL A 275 -3.70 1.21 11.36
CA VAL A 275 -4.57 0.13 11.80
C VAL A 275 -5.29 -0.43 10.59
N SER A 276 -5.33 -1.74 10.45
CA SER A 276 -6.13 -2.41 9.44
C SER A 276 -7.07 -3.43 10.07
N ILE A 277 -8.27 -3.54 9.50
CA ILE A 277 -9.26 -4.56 9.86
C ILE A 277 -9.56 -5.36 8.60
N SER A 278 -9.41 -6.68 8.69
CA SER A 278 -9.72 -7.62 7.62
C SER A 278 -10.82 -8.57 8.06
N ILE A 279 -11.75 -8.86 7.17
CA ILE A 279 -12.84 -9.80 7.43
C ILE A 279 -12.81 -10.90 6.35
N ALA A 280 -12.61 -12.16 6.76
CA ALA A 280 -12.72 -13.31 5.87
C ALA A 280 -14.18 -13.55 5.46
N ARG A 281 -14.41 -13.91 4.20
CA ARG A 281 -15.74 -14.25 3.65
C ARG A 281 -15.64 -15.41 2.67
#